data_b44eacaf329147a14764048c6979f6eb
#
_entry.id   b44eacaf329147a14764048c6979f6eb
#
_cell.length_a   1.000
_cell.length_b   1.000
_cell.length_c   1.000
_cell.angle_alpha   90.00
_cell.angle_beta   90.00
_cell.angle_gamma   90.00
#
_symmetry.space_group_name_H-M   'P 1'
#
loop_
_entity.id
_entity.type
_entity.pdbx_description
1 polymer ?
#
loop_
_entity_poly.entity_id
_entity_poly.type
_entity_poly.pdbx_seq_one_letter_code
_entity_poly.pdbx_strand_id
1 'polypeptide(L)'
;MKGKIIKLKNGGVLVYQRSRLNNSSAVEVGFSVGAECDKKKGTAHFLEHTLFKKTKNRTNAEVERDRNKIVFLNASTSADCLYVRFFRTNKLIKKSLEFAYDVLMNSVLDDEFVESEKGVIKEELKMCLDEENQDIYLKNFKQSVGGSIVASDVVGSKEENVESIQFEDLKEFKDKYFVGNNFICSVVSSLPCSKIKRLINSIFVARIPKKDNYQKPSSYFERIKVDGKTSLNIVNQAKEKVSVLMSFKMNVSEEDIYAKNYNYTFLARYLSGSQGNLFLKLRNEGLIYRIAVDFSNFKDTSLFNIEFETSKEKIKQTIDVIKDEIKNVCENLVSEDLICEYRQNLEYYADEKMPTKMTSKCHANIVDYLRLGKLFRLTKRQKKMLRKGVCPEGVKTVAGAIFNKNTEMYVTILGNVSKNDVPTLEYFKENFLIVEWENYDQGKCERTCWKV
;
A
#
# COMPACT_ATOMS: atom_id res chain seq x y z
N MET A 1 -20.53 -6.65 -7.18
CA MET A 1 -21.53 -6.87 -6.09
C MET A 1 -21.15 -5.98 -4.92
N LYS A 2 -22.15 -5.39 -4.22
CA LYS A 2 -21.86 -4.51 -3.07
C LYS A 2 -21.20 -5.32 -1.94
N GLY A 3 -20.08 -4.82 -1.41
CA GLY A 3 -19.54 -5.30 -0.15
C GLY A 3 -20.39 -4.83 1.03
N LYS A 4 -20.25 -5.48 2.18
CA LYS A 4 -20.96 -5.15 3.42
C LYS A 4 -19.96 -5.03 4.55
N ILE A 5 -20.05 -3.98 5.34
CA ILE A 5 -19.37 -3.82 6.63
C ILE A 5 -20.36 -4.21 7.71
N ILE A 6 -19.96 -5.10 8.60
CA ILE A 6 -20.80 -5.65 9.65
C ILE A 6 -20.06 -5.50 10.97
N LYS A 7 -20.59 -4.68 11.87
CA LYS A 7 -20.13 -4.61 13.26
C LYS A 7 -20.51 -5.89 13.99
N LEU A 8 -19.55 -6.46 14.70
CA LEU A 8 -19.71 -7.72 15.46
C LEU A 8 -19.96 -7.43 16.95
N LYS A 9 -20.56 -8.40 17.66
CA LYS A 9 -20.93 -8.23 19.09
C LYS A 9 -19.74 -8.00 19.99
N ASN A 10 -18.55 -8.54 19.64
CA ASN A 10 -17.31 -8.35 20.38
C ASN A 10 -16.58 -7.02 20.06
N GLY A 11 -17.22 -6.11 19.31
CA GLY A 11 -16.64 -4.82 18.92
C GLY A 11 -15.83 -4.86 17.61
N GLY A 12 -15.55 -6.05 17.08
CA GLY A 12 -14.82 -6.23 15.83
C GLY A 12 -15.67 -5.98 14.58
N VAL A 13 -15.04 -6.17 13.42
CA VAL A 13 -15.63 -5.89 12.12
C VAL A 13 -15.47 -7.06 11.16
N LEU A 14 -16.55 -7.41 10.46
CA LEU A 14 -16.54 -8.30 9.31
C LEU A 14 -16.84 -7.51 8.04
N VAL A 15 -15.89 -7.50 7.11
CA VAL A 15 -16.07 -7.00 5.76
C VAL A 15 -16.38 -8.18 4.84
N TYR A 16 -17.56 -8.20 4.23
CA TYR A 16 -17.98 -9.28 3.36
C TYR A 16 -18.24 -8.79 1.96
N GLN A 17 -17.74 -9.54 0.97
CA GLN A 17 -18.06 -9.34 -0.44
C GLN A 17 -18.44 -10.65 -1.11
N ARG A 18 -19.56 -10.65 -1.84
CA ARG A 18 -19.96 -11.82 -2.65
C ARG A 18 -19.04 -11.98 -3.85
N SER A 19 -18.52 -13.18 -4.06
CA SER A 19 -17.79 -13.58 -5.28
C SER A 19 -18.69 -14.27 -6.29
N ARG A 20 -18.32 -14.18 -7.56
CA ARG A 20 -18.91 -14.99 -8.65
C ARG A 20 -18.13 -16.28 -8.92
N LEU A 21 -16.92 -16.40 -8.35
CA LEU A 21 -16.12 -17.61 -8.44
C LEU A 21 -16.80 -18.69 -7.58
N ASN A 22 -17.20 -19.79 -8.21
CA ASN A 22 -17.91 -20.87 -7.52
C ASN A 22 -17.00 -21.61 -6.53
N ASN A 23 -17.59 -22.07 -5.44
CA ASN A 23 -17.00 -22.95 -4.43
C ASN A 23 -15.71 -22.45 -3.75
N SER A 24 -15.42 -21.14 -3.78
CA SER A 24 -14.19 -20.60 -3.22
C SER A 24 -14.41 -19.39 -2.32
N SER A 25 -13.47 -19.23 -1.38
CA SER A 25 -13.39 -18.09 -0.46
C SER A 25 -11.95 -17.64 -0.29
N ALA A 26 -11.72 -16.33 -0.34
CA ALA A 26 -10.53 -15.68 0.16
C ALA A 26 -10.86 -15.05 1.51
N VAL A 27 -9.97 -15.18 2.48
CA VAL A 27 -10.13 -14.69 3.84
C VAL A 27 -8.86 -13.97 4.28
N GLU A 28 -9.03 -12.83 4.90
CA GLU A 28 -8.05 -12.19 5.77
C GLU A 28 -8.68 -12.00 7.14
N VAL A 29 -8.02 -12.46 8.19
CA VAL A 29 -8.52 -12.40 9.56
C VAL A 29 -7.40 -12.09 10.52
N GLY A 30 -7.62 -11.13 11.42
CA GLY A 30 -6.61 -10.70 12.38
C GLY A 30 -7.08 -9.53 13.22
N PHE A 31 -6.16 -8.61 13.50
CA PHE A 31 -6.40 -7.48 14.39
C PHE A 31 -5.96 -6.17 13.72
N SER A 32 -6.76 -5.12 13.89
CA SER A 32 -6.45 -3.77 13.40
C SER A 32 -5.46 -3.05 14.32
N VAL A 33 -4.29 -3.68 14.48
CA VAL A 33 -3.11 -3.19 15.20
C VAL A 33 -1.87 -3.77 14.53
N GLY A 34 -0.83 -3.01 14.42
CA GLY A 34 0.41 -3.42 13.78
C GLY A 34 1.60 -2.65 14.34
N ALA A 35 2.63 -2.45 13.55
CA ALA A 35 3.91 -1.88 13.97
C ALA A 35 3.79 -0.46 14.57
N GLU A 36 2.72 0.29 14.24
CA GLU A 36 2.44 1.59 14.87
C GLU A 36 2.12 1.51 16.38
N CYS A 37 1.78 0.32 16.85
CA CYS A 37 1.49 0.08 18.26
C CYS A 37 2.69 -0.46 19.04
N ASP A 38 3.83 -0.64 18.37
CA ASP A 38 5.04 -1.18 19.00
C ASP A 38 5.61 -0.22 20.04
N LYS A 39 5.89 -0.73 21.24
CA LYS A 39 6.73 -0.05 22.21
C LYS A 39 8.21 -0.15 21.83
N LYS A 40 8.64 -1.33 21.42
CA LYS A 40 9.92 -1.62 20.79
C LYS A 40 9.66 -1.93 19.33
N LYS A 41 10.31 -1.24 18.40
CA LYS A 41 10.10 -1.43 16.97
C LYS A 41 10.35 -2.88 16.55
N GLY A 42 9.42 -3.43 15.76
CA GLY A 42 9.44 -4.79 15.29
C GLY A 42 8.65 -5.79 16.16
N THR A 43 8.08 -5.37 17.31
CA THR A 43 7.36 -6.28 18.21
C THR A 43 6.17 -6.97 17.53
N ALA A 44 5.35 -6.23 16.78
CA ALA A 44 4.21 -6.79 16.06
C ALA A 44 4.63 -7.81 14.99
N HIS A 45 5.67 -7.50 14.24
CA HIS A 45 6.23 -8.38 13.22
C HIS A 45 6.86 -9.63 13.85
N PHE A 46 7.63 -9.45 14.91
CA PHE A 46 8.18 -10.57 15.66
C PHE A 46 7.10 -11.52 16.17
N LEU A 47 6.00 -10.96 16.72
CA LEU A 47 4.85 -11.76 17.13
C LEU A 47 4.25 -12.54 15.96
N GLU A 48 4.19 -11.97 14.76
CA GLU A 48 3.74 -12.67 13.55
C GLU A 48 4.56 -13.95 13.29
N HIS A 49 5.90 -13.86 13.37
CA HIS A 49 6.80 -15.00 13.16
C HIS A 49 6.54 -16.15 14.13
N THR A 50 6.07 -15.86 15.33
CA THR A 50 5.76 -16.89 16.34
C THR A 50 4.43 -17.61 16.09
N LEU A 51 3.51 -17.05 15.28
CA LEU A 51 2.14 -17.58 15.11
C LEU A 51 2.12 -19.01 14.57
N PHE A 52 3.04 -19.35 13.66
CA PHE A 52 3.05 -20.65 12.98
C PHE A 52 4.06 -21.65 13.60
N LYS A 53 4.58 -21.38 14.78
CA LYS A 53 5.53 -22.31 15.43
C LYS A 53 4.79 -23.41 16.16
N LYS A 54 4.06 -23.09 17.23
CA LYS A 54 3.36 -24.05 18.07
C LYS A 54 2.09 -23.39 18.65
N THR A 55 1.04 -24.18 18.83
CA THR A 55 -0.17 -23.71 19.53
C THR A 55 -0.46 -24.59 20.77
N LYS A 56 -1.38 -24.15 21.63
CA LYS A 56 -1.87 -24.99 22.73
C LYS A 56 -2.48 -26.30 22.25
N ASN A 57 -2.91 -26.38 20.99
CA ASN A 57 -3.62 -27.52 20.43
C ASN A 57 -2.82 -28.28 19.38
N ARG A 58 -1.64 -27.80 18.97
CA ARG A 58 -0.81 -28.38 17.90
C ARG A 58 0.67 -28.23 18.21
N THR A 59 1.40 -29.29 17.97
CA THR A 59 2.87 -29.28 17.89
C THR A 59 3.33 -28.51 16.65
N ASN A 60 4.61 -28.15 16.57
CA ASN A 60 5.18 -27.47 15.40
C ASN A 60 4.96 -28.29 14.11
N ALA A 61 5.24 -29.60 14.13
CA ALA A 61 5.03 -30.47 12.98
C ALA A 61 3.56 -30.54 12.52
N GLU A 62 2.61 -30.43 13.45
CA GLU A 62 1.18 -30.42 13.14
C GLU A 62 0.74 -29.06 12.56
N VAL A 63 1.28 -27.96 13.08
CA VAL A 63 1.05 -26.62 12.50
C VAL A 63 1.54 -26.57 11.07
N GLU A 64 2.78 -26.99 10.79
CA GLU A 64 3.35 -27.03 9.44
C GLU A 64 2.57 -27.96 8.50
N ARG A 65 2.21 -29.15 8.95
CA ARG A 65 1.40 -30.08 8.17
C ARG A 65 0.02 -29.48 7.80
N ASP A 66 -0.62 -28.80 8.72
CA ASP A 66 -1.96 -28.23 8.49
C ASP A 66 -1.87 -26.95 7.68
N ARG A 67 -0.81 -26.15 7.85
CA ARG A 67 -0.47 -24.97 7.02
C ARG A 67 -0.32 -25.37 5.55
N ASN A 68 0.46 -26.41 5.26
CA ASN A 68 0.74 -26.88 3.92
C ASN A 68 -0.51 -27.42 3.16
N LYS A 69 -1.58 -27.74 3.87
CA LYS A 69 -2.88 -28.12 3.26
C LYS A 69 -3.71 -26.90 2.84
N ILE A 70 -3.33 -25.68 3.21
CA ILE A 70 -4.10 -24.45 2.93
C ILE A 70 -3.42 -23.66 1.84
N VAL A 71 -4.12 -23.40 0.75
CA VAL A 71 -3.58 -22.68 -0.41
C VAL A 71 -3.41 -21.20 -0.08
N PHE A 72 -2.25 -20.63 -0.40
CA PHE A 72 -1.92 -19.22 -0.17
C PHE A 72 -2.05 -18.79 1.30
N LEU A 73 -1.83 -19.69 2.26
CA LEU A 73 -1.79 -19.30 3.65
C LEU A 73 -0.50 -18.52 3.93
N ASN A 74 -0.66 -17.33 4.45
CA ASN A 74 0.42 -16.50 4.96
C ASN A 74 -0.08 -15.60 6.08
N ALA A 75 0.82 -15.13 6.95
CA ALA A 75 0.57 -13.98 7.82
C ALA A 75 1.26 -12.74 7.25
N SER A 76 0.89 -11.59 7.73
CA SER A 76 1.51 -10.33 7.36
C SER A 76 1.23 -9.26 8.41
N THR A 77 2.24 -8.45 8.68
CA THR A 77 2.17 -7.28 9.54
C THR A 77 2.35 -6.02 8.71
N SER A 78 1.54 -5.01 8.99
CA SER A 78 1.66 -3.66 8.44
C SER A 78 1.67 -2.64 9.58
N ALA A 79 1.66 -1.36 9.25
CA ALA A 79 1.53 -0.30 10.25
C ALA A 79 0.29 -0.49 11.15
N ASP A 80 -0.89 -0.77 10.54
CA ASP A 80 -2.19 -0.77 11.20
C ASP A 80 -2.81 -2.15 11.40
N CYS A 81 -2.22 -3.22 10.90
CA CYS A 81 -2.87 -4.52 10.88
C CYS A 81 -1.88 -5.68 10.94
N LEU A 82 -2.21 -6.68 11.76
CA LEU A 82 -1.61 -8.00 11.77
C LEU A 82 -2.69 -9.02 11.43
N TYR A 83 -2.50 -9.83 10.39
CA TYR A 83 -3.52 -10.75 9.90
C TYR A 83 -2.94 -12.03 9.30
N VAL A 84 -3.78 -13.06 9.29
CA VAL A 84 -3.58 -14.30 8.55
C VAL A 84 -4.47 -14.28 7.31
N ARG A 85 -3.89 -14.58 6.15
CA ARG A 85 -4.55 -14.61 4.85
C ARG A 85 -4.56 -16.00 4.28
N PHE A 86 -5.66 -16.43 3.68
CA PHE A 86 -5.72 -17.69 2.94
C PHE A 86 -6.80 -17.72 1.86
N PHE A 87 -6.63 -18.65 0.92
CA PHE A 87 -7.63 -19.01 -0.08
C PHE A 87 -8.05 -20.46 0.09
N ARG A 88 -9.35 -20.76 0.04
CA ARG A 88 -9.86 -22.11 0.27
C ARG A 88 -11.15 -22.41 -0.47
N THR A 89 -11.39 -23.70 -0.78
CA THR A 89 -12.70 -24.16 -1.22
C THR A 89 -13.72 -24.04 -0.08
N ASN A 90 -14.95 -23.71 -0.40
CA ASN A 90 -16.02 -23.50 0.58
C ASN A 90 -16.28 -24.70 1.51
N LYS A 91 -16.04 -25.93 1.01
CA LYS A 91 -16.16 -27.16 1.80
C LYS A 91 -15.21 -27.18 3.02
N LEU A 92 -14.06 -26.59 2.88
CA LEU A 92 -12.99 -26.61 3.89
C LEU A 92 -12.81 -25.29 4.66
N ILE A 93 -13.60 -24.25 4.34
CA ILE A 93 -13.44 -22.91 4.94
C ILE A 93 -13.52 -22.93 6.47
N LYS A 94 -14.45 -23.72 7.04
CA LYS A 94 -14.59 -23.83 8.51
C LYS A 94 -13.29 -24.31 9.14
N LYS A 95 -12.70 -25.40 8.64
CA LYS A 95 -11.41 -25.93 9.16
C LYS A 95 -10.27 -24.92 9.05
N SER A 96 -10.21 -24.17 7.96
CA SER A 96 -9.18 -23.13 7.77
C SER A 96 -9.39 -21.93 8.71
N LEU A 97 -10.64 -21.54 8.97
CA LEU A 97 -10.94 -20.50 9.97
C LEU A 97 -10.61 -20.97 11.40
N GLU A 98 -10.87 -22.23 11.74
CA GLU A 98 -10.50 -22.82 13.03
C GLU A 98 -8.98 -22.89 13.19
N PHE A 99 -8.24 -23.21 12.14
CA PHE A 99 -6.78 -23.16 12.12
C PHE A 99 -6.26 -21.72 12.30
N ALA A 100 -6.82 -20.75 11.55
CA ALA A 100 -6.45 -19.34 11.69
C ALA A 100 -6.75 -18.81 13.11
N TYR A 101 -7.86 -19.20 13.71
CA TYR A 101 -8.15 -18.88 15.12
C TYR A 101 -7.08 -19.46 16.05
N ASP A 102 -6.69 -20.71 15.85
CA ASP A 102 -5.75 -21.40 16.72
C ASP A 102 -4.36 -20.77 16.67
N VAL A 103 -3.84 -20.46 15.47
CA VAL A 103 -2.54 -19.80 15.33
C VAL A 103 -2.55 -18.36 15.84
N LEU A 104 -3.65 -17.62 15.68
CA LEU A 104 -3.75 -16.25 16.17
C LEU A 104 -3.89 -16.19 17.71
N MET A 105 -4.75 -17.02 18.28
CA MET A 105 -5.13 -16.90 19.68
C MET A 105 -4.38 -17.83 20.61
N ASN A 106 -4.07 -19.04 20.16
CA ASN A 106 -3.49 -20.10 20.96
C ASN A 106 -2.01 -20.36 20.68
N SER A 107 -1.35 -19.53 19.84
CA SER A 107 0.11 -19.63 19.65
C SER A 107 0.81 -19.56 20.99
N VAL A 108 1.71 -20.50 21.23
CA VAL A 108 2.54 -20.56 22.42
C VAL A 108 3.80 -19.75 22.17
N LEU A 109 4.02 -18.78 23.02
CA LEU A 109 5.25 -18.00 23.06
C LEU A 109 6.16 -18.65 24.12
N ASP A 110 7.44 -18.82 23.80
CA ASP A 110 8.47 -19.22 24.74
C ASP A 110 9.81 -18.57 24.37
N ASP A 111 10.73 -18.49 25.35
CA ASP A 111 12.01 -17.81 25.18
C ASP A 111 12.90 -18.48 24.14
N GLU A 112 12.84 -19.80 24.01
CA GLU A 112 13.65 -20.54 23.03
C GLU A 112 13.29 -20.15 21.59
N PHE A 113 11.99 -20.02 21.30
CA PHE A 113 11.53 -19.53 20.00
C PHE A 113 11.87 -18.07 19.75
N VAL A 114 11.77 -17.23 20.77
CA VAL A 114 12.15 -15.82 20.66
C VAL A 114 13.62 -15.72 20.29
N GLU A 115 14.50 -16.40 20.99
CA GLU A 115 15.95 -16.35 20.70
C GLU A 115 16.29 -16.93 19.33
N SER A 116 15.69 -18.06 18.94
CA SER A 116 15.96 -18.67 17.62
C SER A 116 15.47 -17.81 16.46
N GLU A 117 14.40 -17.05 16.63
CA GLU A 117 13.80 -16.26 15.55
C GLU A 117 14.49 -14.90 15.35
N LYS A 118 15.22 -14.37 16.35
CA LYS A 118 15.99 -13.11 16.23
C LYS A 118 16.93 -13.13 15.02
N GLY A 119 17.62 -14.25 14.81
CA GLY A 119 18.51 -14.42 13.65
C GLY A 119 17.77 -14.29 12.33
N VAL A 120 16.63 -14.95 12.20
CA VAL A 120 15.80 -14.92 10.97
C VAL A 120 15.31 -13.51 10.67
N ILE A 121 14.77 -12.81 11.70
CA ILE A 121 14.25 -11.45 11.54
C ILE A 121 15.38 -10.46 11.24
N LYS A 122 16.57 -10.61 11.81
CA LYS A 122 17.73 -9.78 11.46
C LYS A 122 18.16 -9.95 10.00
N GLU A 123 18.16 -11.17 9.47
CA GLU A 123 18.41 -11.39 8.05
C GLU A 123 17.33 -10.79 7.15
N GLU A 124 16.05 -10.90 7.53
CA GLU A 124 14.95 -10.23 6.81
C GLU A 124 15.08 -8.71 6.86
N LEU A 125 15.46 -8.14 8.00
CA LEU A 125 15.74 -6.72 8.13
C LEU A 125 16.87 -6.27 7.20
N LYS A 126 17.96 -7.04 7.10
CA LYS A 126 19.04 -6.75 6.13
C LYS A 126 18.50 -6.77 4.71
N MET A 127 17.73 -7.79 4.33
CA MET A 127 17.10 -7.83 3.01
C MET A 127 16.24 -6.59 2.75
N CYS A 128 15.42 -6.17 3.73
CA CYS A 128 14.60 -4.95 3.62
C CYS A 128 15.45 -3.68 3.49
N LEU A 129 16.57 -3.60 4.18
CA LEU A 129 17.49 -2.44 4.10
C LEU A 129 18.28 -2.43 2.80
N ASP A 130 18.59 -3.61 2.24
CA ASP A 130 19.27 -3.78 0.97
C ASP A 130 18.34 -3.57 -0.25
N GLU A 131 17.01 -3.66 -0.06
CA GLU A 131 16.06 -3.28 -1.10
C GLU A 131 16.18 -1.79 -1.42
N GLU A 132 16.77 -1.50 -2.59
CA GLU A 132 17.13 -0.14 -3.04
C GLU A 132 15.98 0.87 -2.94
N ASN A 133 14.75 0.41 -3.14
CA ASN A 133 13.57 1.28 -3.21
C ASN A 133 12.98 1.67 -1.84
N GLN A 134 13.18 0.87 -0.79
CA GLN A 134 12.59 1.18 0.52
C GLN A 134 13.33 2.33 1.22
N ASP A 135 14.65 2.38 1.10
CA ASP A 135 15.46 3.41 1.73
C ASP A 135 15.18 4.81 1.14
N ILE A 136 14.99 4.90 -0.18
CA ILE A 136 14.69 6.19 -0.82
C ILE A 136 13.31 6.73 -0.42
N TYR A 137 12.28 5.86 -0.33
CA TYR A 137 10.95 6.26 0.15
C TYR A 137 10.97 6.66 1.62
N LEU A 138 11.67 5.94 2.48
CA LEU A 138 11.83 6.31 3.89
C LEU A 138 12.44 7.71 4.05
N LYS A 139 13.52 7.99 3.31
CA LYS A 139 14.21 9.28 3.36
C LYS A 139 13.36 10.41 2.77
N ASN A 140 12.61 10.13 1.70
CA ASN A 140 11.69 11.08 1.11
C ASN A 140 10.50 11.39 2.06
N PHE A 141 9.92 10.38 2.67
CA PHE A 141 8.81 10.56 3.61
C PHE A 141 9.23 11.29 4.90
N LYS A 142 10.48 11.18 5.34
CA LYS A 142 11.00 12.00 6.44
C LYS A 142 10.93 13.50 6.16
N GLN A 143 11.09 13.92 4.89
CA GLN A 143 10.96 15.31 4.49
C GLN A 143 9.52 15.76 4.37
N SER A 144 8.64 14.91 3.82
CA SER A 144 7.27 15.28 3.44
C SER A 144 6.25 15.09 4.57
N VAL A 145 6.43 14.06 5.40
CA VAL A 145 5.46 13.67 6.45
C VAL A 145 6.06 13.57 7.86
N GLY A 146 7.31 14.00 8.05
CA GLY A 146 8.01 13.94 9.35
C GLY A 146 8.39 12.52 9.81
N GLY A 147 8.15 11.53 9.00
CA GLY A 147 8.43 10.12 9.27
C GLY A 147 7.27 9.26 8.79
N SER A 148 7.59 8.02 8.42
CA SER A 148 6.59 7.07 7.92
C SER A 148 7.02 5.65 8.30
N ILE A 149 6.07 4.75 8.43
CA ILE A 149 6.37 3.33 8.54
C ILE A 149 6.56 2.77 7.14
N VAL A 150 7.77 2.34 6.85
CA VAL A 150 8.14 1.51 5.70
C VAL A 150 8.39 0.07 6.17
N ALA A 151 8.60 -0.85 5.23
CA ALA A 151 8.77 -2.26 5.59
C ALA A 151 9.91 -2.49 6.60
N SER A 152 11.05 -1.79 6.47
CA SER A 152 12.15 -1.89 7.43
C SER A 152 11.74 -1.44 8.85
N ASP A 153 10.86 -0.45 8.98
CA ASP A 153 10.34 -0.02 10.29
C ASP A 153 9.40 -1.09 10.89
N VAL A 154 8.64 -1.78 10.06
CA VAL A 154 7.78 -2.90 10.50
C VAL A 154 8.63 -4.06 11.03
N VAL A 155 9.72 -4.38 10.35
CA VAL A 155 10.65 -5.48 10.74
C VAL A 155 11.48 -5.13 11.97
N GLY A 156 11.72 -3.84 12.25
CA GLY A 156 12.45 -3.41 13.46
C GLY A 156 13.37 -2.22 13.29
N SER A 157 13.55 -1.68 12.10
CA SER A 157 14.40 -0.52 11.73
C SER A 157 15.90 -0.75 11.88
N LYS A 158 16.36 -1.46 12.92
CA LYS A 158 17.76 -1.74 13.27
C LYS A 158 17.88 -3.07 14.00
N GLU A 159 19.03 -3.73 13.85
CA GLU A 159 19.30 -5.02 14.52
C GLU A 159 19.18 -4.93 16.04
N GLU A 160 19.64 -3.82 16.64
CA GLU A 160 19.57 -3.63 18.10
C GLU A 160 18.13 -3.62 18.62
N ASN A 161 17.19 -3.10 17.82
CA ASN A 161 15.76 -3.14 18.19
C ASN A 161 15.26 -4.58 18.20
N VAL A 162 15.55 -5.37 17.17
CA VAL A 162 15.16 -6.79 17.10
C VAL A 162 15.78 -7.56 18.27
N GLU A 163 17.06 -7.34 18.57
CA GLU A 163 17.78 -7.98 19.68
C GLU A 163 17.18 -7.64 21.05
N SER A 164 16.67 -6.42 21.20
CA SER A 164 16.08 -5.94 22.47
C SER A 164 14.71 -6.54 22.79
N ILE A 165 14.04 -7.17 21.81
CA ILE A 165 12.70 -7.74 21.99
C ILE A 165 12.81 -9.02 22.82
N GLN A 166 11.97 -9.12 23.85
CA GLN A 166 11.90 -10.27 24.76
C GLN A 166 10.51 -10.89 24.70
N PHE A 167 10.37 -12.07 25.24
CA PHE A 167 9.10 -12.80 25.37
C PHE A 167 7.98 -11.93 25.98
N GLU A 168 8.31 -11.16 27.04
CA GLU A 168 7.36 -10.29 27.74
C GLU A 168 6.79 -9.20 26.83
N ASP A 169 7.60 -8.66 25.92
CA ASP A 169 7.17 -7.62 24.98
C ASP A 169 6.11 -8.18 24.02
N LEU A 170 6.34 -9.40 23.50
CA LEU A 170 5.41 -10.10 22.61
C LEU A 170 4.11 -10.47 23.34
N LYS A 171 4.24 -10.96 24.57
CA LYS A 171 3.11 -11.30 25.41
C LYS A 171 2.27 -10.07 25.76
N GLU A 172 2.92 -8.98 26.19
CA GLU A 172 2.22 -7.71 26.47
C GLU A 172 1.46 -7.19 25.24
N PHE A 173 2.10 -7.21 24.08
CA PHE A 173 1.47 -6.78 22.83
C PHE A 173 0.24 -7.63 22.52
N LYS A 174 0.36 -8.96 22.60
CA LYS A 174 -0.74 -9.89 22.34
C LYS A 174 -1.89 -9.69 23.33
N ASP A 175 -1.63 -9.67 24.63
CA ASP A 175 -2.63 -9.53 25.68
C ASP A 175 -3.35 -8.16 25.62
N LYS A 176 -2.64 -7.11 25.20
CA LYS A 176 -3.20 -5.77 25.06
C LYS A 176 -4.06 -5.62 23.82
N TYR A 177 -3.64 -6.17 22.71
CA TYR A 177 -4.19 -5.80 21.40
C TYR A 177 -5.00 -6.90 20.72
N PHE A 178 -4.81 -8.20 21.04
CA PHE A 178 -5.59 -9.30 20.46
C PHE A 178 -6.94 -9.48 21.16
N VAL A 179 -7.75 -8.45 21.09
CA VAL A 179 -9.06 -8.33 21.73
C VAL A 179 -10.17 -8.12 20.70
N GLY A 180 -11.41 -8.38 21.08
CA GLY A 180 -12.56 -8.27 20.18
C GLY A 180 -12.72 -6.89 19.55
N ASN A 181 -12.35 -5.81 20.26
CA ASN A 181 -12.43 -4.43 19.78
C ASN A 181 -11.55 -4.17 18.53
N ASN A 182 -10.43 -4.89 18.40
CA ASN A 182 -9.51 -4.78 17.27
C ASN A 182 -9.71 -5.86 16.22
N PHE A 183 -10.58 -6.85 16.49
CA PHE A 183 -10.80 -7.95 15.56
C PHE A 183 -11.32 -7.44 14.23
N ILE A 184 -10.64 -7.82 13.14
CA ILE A 184 -11.03 -7.49 11.77
C ILE A 184 -10.97 -8.75 10.91
N CYS A 185 -11.98 -8.91 10.07
CA CYS A 185 -12.02 -10.01 9.12
C CYS A 185 -12.58 -9.53 7.79
N SER A 186 -11.89 -9.82 6.69
CA SER A 186 -12.42 -9.64 5.34
C SER A 186 -12.65 -11.00 4.69
N VAL A 187 -13.79 -11.15 4.03
CA VAL A 187 -14.13 -12.38 3.32
C VAL A 187 -14.74 -12.07 1.96
N VAL A 188 -14.07 -12.56 0.91
CA VAL A 188 -14.60 -12.58 -0.45
C VAL A 188 -14.99 -14.02 -0.78
N SER A 189 -16.30 -14.31 -0.91
CA SER A 189 -16.77 -15.68 -0.96
C SER A 189 -18.00 -15.85 -1.86
N SER A 190 -18.16 -17.04 -2.44
CA SER A 190 -19.40 -17.46 -3.09
C SER A 190 -20.46 -17.97 -2.09
N LEU A 191 -20.12 -18.17 -0.82
CA LEU A 191 -21.10 -18.50 0.23
C LEU A 191 -21.96 -17.28 0.58
N PRO A 192 -23.22 -17.47 1.02
CA PRO A 192 -24.05 -16.37 1.51
C PRO A 192 -23.42 -15.67 2.74
N CYS A 193 -23.66 -14.35 2.83
CA CYS A 193 -23.17 -13.54 3.97
C CYS A 193 -23.61 -14.11 5.33
N SER A 194 -24.85 -14.60 5.44
CA SER A 194 -25.39 -15.23 6.66
C SER A 194 -24.56 -16.43 7.11
N LYS A 195 -24.11 -17.28 6.16
CA LYS A 195 -23.28 -18.44 6.47
C LYS A 195 -21.88 -18.02 6.94
N ILE A 196 -21.25 -17.06 6.26
CA ILE A 196 -19.96 -16.51 6.68
C ILE A 196 -20.06 -15.86 8.06
N LYS A 197 -21.06 -14.99 8.28
CA LYS A 197 -21.29 -14.34 9.58
C LYS A 197 -21.46 -15.37 10.70
N ARG A 198 -22.19 -16.49 10.46
CA ARG A 198 -22.36 -17.57 11.44
C ARG A 198 -21.02 -18.22 11.79
N LEU A 199 -20.17 -18.53 10.80
CA LEU A 199 -18.84 -19.12 11.03
C LEU A 199 -17.94 -18.16 11.83
N ILE A 200 -17.87 -16.89 11.45
CA ILE A 200 -17.08 -15.89 12.15
C ILE A 200 -17.58 -15.72 13.58
N ASN A 201 -18.90 -15.65 13.79
CA ASN A 201 -19.46 -15.54 15.13
C ASN A 201 -19.10 -16.75 16.01
N SER A 202 -19.21 -17.96 15.51
CA SER A 202 -18.97 -19.18 16.31
C SER A 202 -17.47 -19.42 16.57
N ILE A 203 -16.58 -19.05 15.66
CA ILE A 203 -15.15 -19.35 15.78
C ILE A 203 -14.40 -18.22 16.49
N PHE A 204 -14.70 -16.97 16.17
CA PHE A 204 -13.95 -15.79 16.68
C PHE A 204 -14.76 -15.00 17.71
N VAL A 205 -15.96 -14.54 17.35
CA VAL A 205 -16.70 -13.58 18.22
C VAL A 205 -17.07 -14.19 19.57
N ALA A 206 -17.45 -15.47 19.58
CA ALA A 206 -17.80 -16.18 20.83
C ALA A 206 -16.59 -16.46 21.75
N ARG A 207 -15.37 -16.37 21.23
CA ARG A 207 -14.14 -16.77 21.93
C ARG A 207 -13.16 -15.62 22.16
N ILE A 208 -13.31 -14.50 21.44
CA ILE A 208 -12.48 -13.29 21.61
C ILE A 208 -13.37 -12.22 22.24
N PRO A 209 -13.26 -12.00 23.57
CA PRO A 209 -14.14 -11.07 24.26
C PRO A 209 -13.85 -9.63 23.86
N LYS A 210 -14.87 -8.80 23.95
CA LYS A 210 -14.72 -7.35 23.99
C LYS A 210 -14.06 -6.97 25.30
N LYS A 211 -13.11 -6.03 25.24
CA LYS A 211 -12.50 -5.41 26.41
C LYS A 211 -13.20 -4.08 26.70
N ASP A 212 -13.82 -3.96 27.85
CA ASP A 212 -14.50 -2.73 28.23
C ASP A 212 -13.47 -1.60 28.47
N ASN A 213 -13.87 -0.37 28.24
CA ASN A 213 -13.02 0.83 28.33
C ASN A 213 -11.73 0.76 27.47
N TYR A 214 -11.73 -0.10 26.45
CA TYR A 214 -10.59 -0.21 25.53
C TYR A 214 -10.51 1.00 24.61
N GLN A 215 -9.40 1.71 24.67
CA GLN A 215 -9.08 2.78 23.70
C GLN A 215 -8.40 2.17 22.49
N LYS A 216 -9.12 2.12 21.38
CA LYS A 216 -8.55 1.67 20.11
C LYS A 216 -7.50 2.68 19.65
N PRO A 217 -6.29 2.23 19.26
CA PRO A 217 -5.31 3.12 18.63
C PRO A 217 -5.92 3.81 17.42
N SER A 218 -5.62 5.09 17.20
CA SER A 218 -5.95 5.77 15.95
C SER A 218 -5.17 5.16 14.80
N SER A 219 -5.79 5.08 13.63
CA SER A 219 -5.13 4.53 12.44
C SER A 219 -3.91 5.37 12.05
N TYR A 220 -2.86 4.73 11.55
CA TYR A 220 -1.71 5.39 10.93
C TYR A 220 -2.15 6.41 9.89
N PHE A 221 -3.10 6.05 9.02
CA PHE A 221 -3.61 6.93 7.97
C PHE A 221 -4.39 8.14 8.47
N GLU A 222 -4.91 8.11 9.70
CA GLU A 222 -5.57 9.27 10.32
C GLU A 222 -4.58 10.26 10.92
N ARG A 223 -3.37 9.78 11.29
CA ARG A 223 -2.35 10.57 12.00
C ARG A 223 -1.37 11.27 11.08
N ILE A 224 -1.03 10.59 9.97
CA ILE A 224 -0.03 11.10 9.03
C ILE A 224 -0.62 12.22 8.16
N LYS A 225 0.12 13.33 8.09
CA LYS A 225 -0.18 14.47 7.22
C LYS A 225 1.05 14.84 6.43
N VAL A 226 0.85 15.26 5.20
CA VAL A 226 1.91 15.83 4.37
C VAL A 226 1.96 17.32 4.68
N ASP A 227 2.95 17.75 5.48
CA ASP A 227 3.11 19.13 5.96
C ASP A 227 4.55 19.66 5.81
N GLY A 228 5.40 18.90 5.11
CA GLY A 228 6.76 19.32 4.77
C GLY A 228 6.80 20.53 3.82
N LYS A 229 7.98 21.12 3.68
CA LYS A 229 8.27 22.18 2.69
C LYS A 229 9.08 21.60 1.54
N THR A 230 8.94 22.16 0.35
CA THR A 230 9.75 21.79 -0.82
C THR A 230 11.23 21.67 -0.45
N SER A 231 11.81 20.50 -0.70
CA SER A 231 13.17 20.16 -0.22
C SER A 231 13.90 19.18 -1.14
N LEU A 232 15.23 19.22 -1.06
CA LEU A 232 16.14 18.30 -1.74
C LEU A 232 17.01 17.61 -0.69
N ASN A 233 16.97 16.29 -0.66
CA ASN A 233 17.79 15.46 0.19
C ASN A 233 18.75 14.62 -0.66
N ILE A 234 20.05 14.81 -0.47
CA ILE A 234 21.11 14.06 -1.15
C ILE A 234 21.76 13.14 -0.13
N VAL A 235 21.66 11.84 -0.38
CA VAL A 235 22.19 10.80 0.51
C VAL A 235 23.33 10.09 -0.18
N ASN A 236 24.55 10.36 0.27
CA ASN A 236 25.73 9.69 -0.25
C ASN A 236 25.81 8.26 0.34
N GLN A 237 25.77 7.27 -0.52
CA GLN A 237 25.96 5.86 -0.19
C GLN A 237 26.85 5.19 -1.25
N ALA A 238 27.67 4.23 -0.84
CA ALA A 238 28.55 3.48 -1.74
C ALA A 238 27.77 2.48 -2.60
N LYS A 239 26.94 3.00 -3.51
CA LYS A 239 26.13 2.22 -4.48
C LYS A 239 26.48 2.66 -5.90
N GLU A 240 26.64 1.73 -6.82
CA GLU A 240 26.93 2.02 -8.25
C GLU A 240 25.76 2.75 -8.92
N LYS A 241 24.53 2.34 -8.60
CA LYS A 241 23.33 2.97 -9.11
C LYS A 241 22.93 4.18 -8.26
N VAL A 242 22.36 5.15 -8.94
CA VAL A 242 21.74 6.31 -8.30
C VAL A 242 20.23 6.21 -8.45
N SER A 243 19.54 6.20 -7.32
CA SER A 243 18.09 6.25 -7.25
C SER A 243 17.64 7.68 -7.00
N VAL A 244 16.64 8.13 -7.76
CA VAL A 244 16.03 9.46 -7.63
C VAL A 244 14.53 9.29 -7.43
N LEU A 245 14.00 9.91 -6.38
CA LEU A 245 12.57 9.99 -6.11
C LEU A 245 12.12 11.44 -6.02
N MET A 246 11.23 11.83 -6.90
CA MET A 246 10.57 13.13 -6.91
C MET A 246 9.10 12.94 -6.53
N SER A 247 8.66 13.54 -5.44
CA SER A 247 7.29 13.47 -4.94
C SER A 247 6.63 14.83 -4.98
N PHE A 248 5.47 14.92 -5.62
CA PHE A 248 4.68 16.14 -5.77
C PHE A 248 3.41 16.05 -4.93
N LYS A 249 3.19 17.00 -4.02
CA LYS A 249 2.03 17.04 -3.15
C LYS A 249 0.78 17.40 -3.94
N MET A 250 -0.24 16.57 -3.80
CA MET A 250 -1.56 16.81 -4.37
C MET A 250 -2.60 16.93 -3.26
N ASN A 251 -3.39 17.99 -3.27
CA ASN A 251 -4.52 18.15 -2.33
C ASN A 251 -5.74 17.37 -2.84
N VAL A 252 -5.54 16.10 -3.12
CA VAL A 252 -6.56 15.15 -3.59
C VAL A 252 -6.48 13.86 -2.82
N SER A 253 -7.64 13.29 -2.50
CA SER A 253 -7.73 12.01 -1.80
C SER A 253 -7.51 10.81 -2.73
N GLU A 254 -7.24 9.64 -2.14
CA GLU A 254 -7.22 8.37 -2.87
C GLU A 254 -8.55 8.13 -3.65
N GLU A 255 -9.69 8.56 -3.10
CA GLU A 255 -10.99 8.46 -3.76
C GLU A 255 -11.04 9.33 -5.03
N ASP A 256 -10.44 10.50 -5.01
CA ASP A 256 -10.38 11.38 -6.18
C ASP A 256 -9.59 10.75 -7.31
N ILE A 257 -8.43 10.15 -7.00
CA ILE A 257 -7.54 9.52 -7.98
C ILE A 257 -8.19 8.28 -8.63
N TYR A 258 -8.71 7.37 -7.81
CA TYR A 258 -9.13 6.05 -8.30
C TYR A 258 -10.64 5.93 -8.56
N ALA A 259 -11.44 6.89 -8.13
CA ALA A 259 -12.89 6.82 -8.26
C ALA A 259 -13.54 7.97 -8.98
N LYS A 260 -12.93 9.14 -8.94
CA LYS A 260 -13.54 10.32 -9.53
C LYS A 260 -12.85 10.76 -10.82
N ASN A 261 -11.54 10.54 -10.95
CA ASN A 261 -10.79 11.03 -12.11
C ASN A 261 -9.66 10.09 -12.52
N TYR A 262 -9.92 9.20 -13.49
CA TYR A 262 -8.92 8.28 -14.01
C TYR A 262 -7.82 8.94 -14.86
N ASN A 263 -7.89 10.24 -15.15
CA ASN A 263 -6.80 10.94 -15.84
C ASN A 263 -5.51 10.92 -15.00
N TYR A 264 -5.59 10.93 -13.67
CA TYR A 264 -4.43 10.76 -12.78
C TYR A 264 -3.72 9.41 -13.02
N THR A 265 -4.48 8.32 -13.03
CA THR A 265 -3.92 6.98 -13.24
C THR A 265 -3.43 6.76 -14.67
N PHE A 266 -4.06 7.41 -15.65
CA PHE A 266 -3.55 7.43 -17.00
C PHE A 266 -2.19 8.15 -17.07
N LEU A 267 -2.08 9.36 -16.51
CA LEU A 267 -0.84 10.15 -16.51
C LEU A 267 0.32 9.38 -15.87
N ALA A 268 0.10 8.75 -14.72
CA ALA A 268 1.12 7.94 -14.08
C ALA A 268 1.60 6.79 -14.99
N ARG A 269 0.66 6.10 -15.64
CA ARG A 269 0.98 5.01 -16.57
C ARG A 269 1.64 5.50 -17.84
N TYR A 270 1.25 6.66 -18.37
CA TYR A 270 1.85 7.29 -19.53
C TYR A 270 3.33 7.62 -19.28
N LEU A 271 3.65 8.17 -18.10
CA LEU A 271 5.02 8.53 -17.74
C LEU A 271 5.91 7.32 -17.40
N SER A 272 5.36 6.22 -16.89
CA SER A 272 6.15 5.04 -16.47
C SER A 272 6.06 3.85 -17.42
N GLY A 273 5.04 3.78 -18.25
CA GLY A 273 4.71 2.59 -19.04
C GLY A 273 5.42 2.52 -20.38
N SER A 274 5.51 1.30 -20.91
CA SER A 274 6.01 1.04 -22.29
C SER A 274 5.14 1.63 -23.41
N GLN A 275 3.96 2.13 -23.09
CA GLN A 275 3.05 2.81 -24.00
C GLN A 275 3.33 4.31 -24.10
N GLY A 276 4.06 4.89 -23.13
CA GLY A 276 4.47 6.29 -23.14
C GLY A 276 5.82 6.48 -23.85
N ASN A 277 5.99 7.61 -24.50
CA ASN A 277 7.26 7.93 -25.17
C ASN A 277 8.43 8.07 -24.19
N LEU A 278 8.18 8.47 -22.95
CA LEU A 278 9.22 8.73 -21.95
C LEU A 278 10.05 7.49 -21.62
N PHE A 279 9.41 6.37 -21.29
CA PHE A 279 10.13 5.13 -20.97
C PHE A 279 10.99 4.66 -22.14
N LEU A 280 10.42 4.65 -23.36
CA LEU A 280 11.13 4.21 -24.57
C LEU A 280 12.31 5.14 -24.88
N LYS A 281 12.12 6.45 -24.77
CA LYS A 281 13.19 7.44 -24.99
C LYS A 281 14.33 7.23 -24.00
N LEU A 282 14.03 7.21 -22.70
CA LEU A 282 15.03 6.99 -21.65
C LEU A 282 15.76 5.65 -21.82
N ARG A 283 15.04 4.60 -22.20
CA ARG A 283 15.60 3.26 -22.40
C ARG A 283 16.49 3.16 -23.61
N ASN A 284 16.05 3.72 -24.75
CA ASN A 284 16.80 3.70 -26.00
C ASN A 284 18.10 4.53 -25.92
N GLU A 285 18.08 5.62 -25.16
CA GLU A 285 19.27 6.43 -24.89
C GLU A 285 20.14 5.81 -23.77
N GLY A 286 19.74 4.69 -23.19
CA GLY A 286 20.46 4.01 -22.13
C GLY A 286 20.57 4.82 -20.83
N LEU A 287 19.62 5.72 -20.56
CA LEU A 287 19.66 6.66 -19.45
C LEU A 287 19.18 6.05 -18.14
N ILE A 288 18.33 5.03 -18.20
CA ILE A 288 17.71 4.44 -16.99
C ILE A 288 17.85 2.92 -16.93
N TYR A 289 17.91 2.40 -15.72
CA TYR A 289 17.67 0.98 -15.45
C TYR A 289 16.17 0.72 -15.25
N ARG A 290 15.49 1.61 -14.54
CA ARG A 290 14.08 1.53 -14.19
C ARG A 290 13.48 2.93 -14.06
N ILE A 291 12.18 3.04 -14.35
CA ILE A 291 11.33 4.18 -13.96
C ILE A 291 9.98 3.63 -13.45
N ALA A 292 9.49 4.21 -12.39
CA ALA A 292 8.15 3.96 -11.84
C ALA A 292 7.45 5.29 -11.55
N VAL A 293 6.14 5.32 -11.77
CA VAL A 293 5.30 6.47 -11.39
C VAL A 293 4.08 5.93 -10.67
N ASP A 294 3.88 6.36 -9.44
CA ASP A 294 2.81 5.89 -8.56
C ASP A 294 2.26 6.98 -7.63
N PHE A 295 1.43 6.58 -6.68
CA PHE A 295 0.84 7.47 -5.68
C PHE A 295 1.07 6.92 -4.28
N SER A 296 1.56 7.77 -3.38
CA SER A 296 1.50 7.52 -1.94
C SER A 296 0.31 8.28 -1.36
N ASN A 297 -0.72 7.53 -0.91
CA ASN A 297 -1.99 8.09 -0.51
C ASN A 297 -2.07 8.24 1.01
N PHE A 298 -2.50 9.41 1.46
CA PHE A 298 -2.83 9.77 2.83
C PHE A 298 -4.33 10.11 2.93
N LYS A 299 -4.82 10.52 4.08
CA LYS A 299 -6.27 10.73 4.29
C LYS A 299 -6.90 11.68 3.27
N ASP A 300 -6.35 12.88 3.15
CA ASP A 300 -6.91 13.95 2.30
C ASP A 300 -5.90 14.48 1.27
N THR A 301 -4.73 13.89 1.21
CA THR A 301 -3.59 14.31 0.39
C THR A 301 -2.95 13.09 -0.23
N SER A 302 -2.37 13.25 -1.40
CA SER A 302 -1.55 12.21 -2.04
C SER A 302 -0.25 12.81 -2.54
N LEU A 303 0.79 11.98 -2.62
CA LEU A 303 2.02 12.32 -3.31
C LEU A 303 2.03 11.61 -4.67
N PHE A 304 2.24 12.36 -5.74
CA PHE A 304 2.55 11.81 -7.06
C PHE A 304 4.06 11.60 -7.13
N ASN A 305 4.48 10.37 -7.26
CA ASN A 305 5.88 9.96 -7.19
C ASN A 305 6.41 9.62 -8.58
N ILE A 306 7.57 10.14 -8.91
CA ILE A 306 8.38 9.72 -10.07
C ILE A 306 9.69 9.19 -9.51
N GLU A 307 9.91 7.89 -9.62
CA GLU A 307 11.12 7.19 -9.18
C GLU A 307 11.86 6.64 -10.39
N PHE A 308 13.17 6.83 -10.46
CA PHE A 308 14.01 6.21 -11.48
C PHE A 308 15.40 5.86 -10.96
N GLU A 309 16.03 4.92 -11.65
CA GLU A 309 17.41 4.48 -11.38
C GLU A 309 18.28 4.74 -12.60
N THR A 310 19.45 5.35 -12.37
CA THR A 310 20.41 5.73 -13.40
C THR A 310 21.85 5.58 -12.91
N SER A 311 22.87 5.88 -13.73
CA SER A 311 24.24 6.05 -13.28
C SER A 311 24.52 7.51 -12.93
N LYS A 312 25.57 7.75 -12.12
CA LYS A 312 25.99 9.08 -11.67
C LYS A 312 26.16 10.08 -12.82
N GLU A 313 26.79 9.64 -13.89
CA GLU A 313 27.13 10.47 -15.05
C GLU A 313 25.88 10.90 -15.85
N LYS A 314 24.80 10.13 -15.74
CA LYS A 314 23.57 10.31 -16.53
C LYS A 314 22.46 11.03 -15.78
N ILE A 315 22.64 11.33 -14.48
CA ILE A 315 21.57 11.92 -13.63
C ILE A 315 20.97 13.16 -14.28
N LYS A 316 21.81 14.15 -14.64
CA LYS A 316 21.35 15.43 -15.19
C LYS A 316 20.61 15.25 -16.50
N GLN A 317 21.16 14.45 -17.41
CA GLN A 317 20.51 14.15 -18.69
C GLN A 317 19.18 13.43 -18.52
N THR A 318 19.11 12.45 -17.61
CA THR A 318 17.85 11.74 -17.29
C THR A 318 16.79 12.70 -16.76
N ILE A 319 17.16 13.59 -15.84
CA ILE A 319 16.26 14.60 -15.27
C ILE A 319 15.78 15.56 -16.36
N ASP A 320 16.64 15.99 -17.28
CA ASP A 320 16.26 16.87 -18.40
C ASP A 320 15.26 16.22 -19.34
N VAL A 321 15.44 14.95 -19.69
CA VAL A 321 14.47 14.21 -20.53
C VAL A 321 13.12 14.07 -19.83
N ILE A 322 13.10 13.80 -18.52
CA ILE A 322 11.84 13.71 -17.73
C ILE A 322 11.17 15.08 -17.67
N LYS A 323 11.92 16.15 -17.41
CA LYS A 323 11.44 17.54 -17.43
C LYS A 323 10.76 17.91 -18.74
N ASP A 324 11.41 17.58 -19.87
CA ASP A 324 10.88 17.90 -21.20
C ASP A 324 9.55 17.16 -21.46
N GLU A 325 9.42 15.92 -21.02
CA GLU A 325 8.15 15.18 -21.14
C GLU A 325 7.06 15.71 -20.19
N ILE A 326 7.41 16.12 -18.98
CA ILE A 326 6.46 16.78 -18.06
C ILE A 326 5.97 18.11 -18.68
N LYS A 327 6.86 18.90 -19.26
CA LYS A 327 6.50 20.11 -19.99
C LYS A 327 5.56 19.79 -21.16
N ASN A 328 5.90 18.77 -21.93
CA ASN A 328 5.08 18.32 -23.07
C ASN A 328 3.64 17.98 -22.64
N VAL A 329 3.43 17.18 -21.57
CA VAL A 329 2.07 16.82 -21.12
C VAL A 329 1.31 17.99 -20.46
N CYS A 330 2.00 19.02 -19.99
CA CYS A 330 1.39 20.24 -19.47
C CYS A 330 0.97 21.21 -20.59
N GLU A 331 1.72 21.27 -21.69
CA GLU A 331 1.50 22.21 -22.79
C GLU A 331 0.66 21.61 -23.92
N ASN A 332 0.81 20.33 -24.22
CA ASN A 332 0.21 19.65 -25.35
C ASN A 332 -0.85 18.60 -24.92
N LEU A 333 -1.68 18.20 -25.87
CA LEU A 333 -2.63 17.12 -25.68
C LEU A 333 -1.96 15.76 -25.99
N VAL A 334 -2.20 14.77 -25.15
CA VAL A 334 -1.80 13.39 -25.43
C VAL A 334 -2.67 12.80 -26.55
N SER A 335 -2.15 11.79 -27.27
CA SER A 335 -2.89 11.15 -28.37
C SER A 335 -4.15 10.44 -27.87
N GLU A 336 -5.26 10.64 -28.58
CA GLU A 336 -6.52 9.92 -28.32
C GLU A 336 -6.37 8.40 -28.52
N ASP A 337 -5.49 7.96 -29.43
CA ASP A 337 -5.23 6.52 -29.65
C ASP A 337 -4.66 5.86 -28.39
N LEU A 338 -3.72 6.51 -27.70
CA LEU A 338 -3.18 6.02 -26.43
C LEU A 338 -4.23 5.97 -25.32
N ILE A 339 -5.13 6.94 -25.30
CA ILE A 339 -6.27 6.95 -24.36
C ILE A 339 -7.26 5.82 -24.70
N CYS A 340 -7.55 5.59 -25.97
CA CYS A 340 -8.41 4.48 -26.41
C CYS A 340 -7.82 3.12 -26.01
N GLU A 341 -6.54 2.92 -26.22
CA GLU A 341 -5.84 1.70 -25.79
C GLU A 341 -5.89 1.52 -24.27
N TYR A 342 -5.63 2.58 -23.50
CA TYR A 342 -5.74 2.55 -22.04
C TYR A 342 -7.15 2.18 -21.58
N ARG A 343 -8.20 2.75 -22.18
CA ARG A 343 -9.60 2.42 -21.88
C ARG A 343 -9.90 0.93 -22.12
N GLN A 344 -9.38 0.35 -23.22
CA GLN A 344 -9.52 -1.08 -23.54
C GLN A 344 -8.80 -1.95 -22.50
N ASN A 345 -7.58 -1.59 -22.14
CA ASN A 345 -6.81 -2.29 -21.13
C ASN A 345 -7.49 -2.27 -19.74
N LEU A 346 -8.13 -1.16 -19.35
CA LEU A 346 -8.91 -1.09 -18.12
C LEU A 346 -10.09 -2.09 -18.12
N GLU A 347 -10.67 -2.40 -19.28
CA GLU A 347 -11.73 -3.41 -19.39
C GLU A 347 -11.21 -4.82 -19.18
N TYR A 348 -10.06 -5.13 -19.77
CA TYR A 348 -9.39 -6.42 -19.60
C TYR A 348 -8.99 -6.68 -18.13
N TYR A 349 -8.39 -5.72 -17.45
CA TYR A 349 -8.01 -5.85 -16.04
C TYR A 349 -9.20 -5.88 -15.07
N ALA A 350 -10.40 -5.51 -15.51
CA ALA A 350 -11.61 -5.58 -14.69
C ALA A 350 -12.22 -6.98 -14.56
N ASP A 351 -11.68 -8.01 -15.24
CA ASP A 351 -12.22 -9.37 -15.14
C ASP A 351 -11.96 -10.00 -13.76
N GLU A 352 -13.06 -10.31 -13.06
CA GLU A 352 -13.07 -10.72 -11.66
C GLU A 352 -12.86 -12.24 -11.43
N LYS A 353 -12.54 -13.02 -12.47
CA LYS A 353 -12.60 -14.49 -12.41
C LYS A 353 -11.36 -15.19 -11.86
N MET A 354 -10.26 -14.47 -11.59
CA MET A 354 -9.02 -15.09 -11.10
C MET A 354 -8.99 -15.24 -9.57
N PRO A 355 -8.50 -16.37 -9.00
CA PRO A 355 -8.32 -16.56 -7.55
C PRO A 355 -7.44 -15.48 -6.91
N THR A 356 -6.36 -15.07 -7.55
CA THR A 356 -5.47 -13.98 -7.09
C THR A 356 -6.21 -12.66 -6.93
N LYS A 357 -7.22 -12.39 -7.78
CA LYS A 357 -8.07 -11.19 -7.62
C LYS A 357 -9.01 -11.28 -6.41
N MET A 358 -9.36 -12.48 -5.94
CA MET A 358 -10.15 -12.61 -4.71
C MET A 358 -9.33 -12.27 -3.47
N THR A 359 -8.07 -12.72 -3.40
CA THR A 359 -7.17 -12.39 -2.29
C THR A 359 -6.83 -10.91 -2.28
N SER A 360 -6.47 -10.33 -3.42
CA SER A 360 -6.23 -8.88 -3.56
C SER A 360 -7.45 -8.05 -3.18
N LYS A 361 -8.66 -8.49 -3.55
CA LYS A 361 -9.91 -7.84 -3.13
C LYS A 361 -10.18 -7.97 -1.65
N CYS A 362 -9.82 -9.11 -1.05
CA CYS A 362 -9.95 -9.33 0.37
C CYS A 362 -9.07 -8.33 1.14
N HIS A 363 -7.84 -8.17 0.71
CA HIS A 363 -6.89 -7.19 1.23
C HIS A 363 -7.38 -5.75 1.04
N ALA A 364 -7.73 -5.36 -0.18
CA ALA A 364 -8.26 -4.03 -0.48
C ALA A 364 -9.46 -3.67 0.40
N ASN A 365 -10.31 -4.64 0.75
CA ASN A 365 -11.44 -4.40 1.66
C ASN A 365 -11.01 -4.03 3.08
N ILE A 366 -9.92 -4.62 3.61
CA ILE A 366 -9.37 -4.25 4.92
C ILE A 366 -8.75 -2.86 4.85
N VAL A 367 -7.93 -2.63 3.83
CA VAL A 367 -7.26 -1.34 3.61
C VAL A 367 -8.29 -0.20 3.46
N ASP A 368 -9.29 -0.37 2.59
CA ASP A 368 -10.39 0.59 2.42
C ASP A 368 -11.07 0.91 3.77
N TYR A 369 -11.39 -0.16 4.54
CA TYR A 369 -12.05 0.03 5.82
C TYR A 369 -11.17 0.74 6.85
N LEU A 370 -9.89 0.38 6.95
CA LEU A 370 -8.96 1.01 7.89
C LEU A 370 -8.69 2.46 7.54
N ARG A 371 -8.57 2.77 6.24
CA ARG A 371 -8.29 4.13 5.76
C ARG A 371 -9.51 5.03 5.75
N LEU A 372 -10.64 4.52 5.27
CA LEU A 372 -11.80 5.35 4.92
C LEU A 372 -13.04 5.08 5.78
N GLY A 373 -13.02 4.06 6.67
CA GLY A 373 -14.21 3.60 7.40
C GLY A 373 -15.32 3.03 6.49
N LYS A 374 -15.10 2.99 5.19
CA LYS A 374 -16.06 2.54 4.15
C LYS A 374 -15.36 1.68 3.10
N LEU A 375 -16.11 0.94 2.31
CA LEU A 375 -15.59 0.21 1.16
C LEU A 375 -15.60 1.08 -0.08
N PHE A 376 -14.48 1.12 -0.74
CA PHE A 376 -14.33 1.80 -2.00
C PHE A 376 -14.92 0.96 -3.14
N ARG A 377 -16.11 1.33 -3.63
CA ARG A 377 -16.81 0.54 -4.63
C ARG A 377 -17.49 1.42 -5.66
N LEU A 378 -17.04 1.29 -6.90
CA LEU A 378 -17.71 1.87 -8.05
C LEU A 378 -18.74 0.89 -8.61
N THR A 379 -19.94 1.38 -8.92
CA THR A 379 -20.92 0.66 -9.71
C THR A 379 -20.39 0.45 -11.13
N LYS A 380 -20.94 -0.53 -11.87
CA LYS A 380 -20.58 -0.71 -13.29
C LYS A 380 -20.79 0.56 -14.11
N ARG A 381 -21.89 1.29 -13.84
CA ARG A 381 -22.19 2.56 -14.51
C ARG A 381 -21.11 3.61 -14.22
N GLN A 382 -20.73 3.80 -12.95
CA GLN A 382 -19.67 4.73 -12.57
C GLN A 382 -18.32 4.35 -13.20
N LYS A 383 -17.95 3.05 -13.16
CA LYS A 383 -16.72 2.59 -13.83
C LYS A 383 -16.72 2.89 -15.32
N LYS A 384 -17.86 2.68 -16.00
CA LYS A 384 -18.00 3.00 -17.43
C LYS A 384 -17.88 4.51 -17.69
N MET A 385 -18.52 5.31 -16.84
CA MET A 385 -18.44 6.78 -16.94
C MET A 385 -17.01 7.28 -16.73
N LEU A 386 -16.33 6.80 -15.68
CA LEU A 386 -14.94 7.19 -15.39
C LEU A 386 -13.96 6.83 -16.50
N ARG A 387 -14.11 5.64 -17.11
CA ARG A 387 -13.30 5.25 -18.27
C ARG A 387 -13.51 6.17 -19.46
N LYS A 388 -14.77 6.53 -19.74
CA LYS A 388 -15.11 7.49 -20.80
C LYS A 388 -14.62 8.91 -20.49
N GLY A 389 -14.46 9.25 -19.20
CA GLY A 389 -13.97 10.55 -18.75
C GLY A 389 -12.46 10.74 -18.83
N VAL A 390 -11.69 9.69 -19.20
CA VAL A 390 -10.27 9.87 -19.54
C VAL A 390 -10.22 10.50 -20.94
N CYS A 391 -9.63 11.68 -21.03
CA CYS A 391 -9.54 12.43 -22.28
C CYS A 391 -8.26 13.28 -22.31
N PRO A 392 -7.76 13.69 -23.48
CA PRO A 392 -6.54 14.48 -23.62
C PRO A 392 -6.53 15.74 -22.75
N GLU A 393 -7.64 16.49 -22.75
CA GLU A 393 -7.80 17.71 -21.95
C GLU A 393 -7.79 17.41 -20.46
N GLY A 394 -8.42 16.30 -20.04
CA GLY A 394 -8.39 15.84 -18.66
C GLY A 394 -7.00 15.46 -18.19
N VAL A 395 -6.20 14.81 -19.02
CA VAL A 395 -4.80 14.48 -18.73
C VAL A 395 -3.95 15.75 -18.59
N LYS A 396 -4.07 16.67 -19.53
CA LYS A 396 -3.40 17.99 -19.47
C LYS A 396 -3.79 18.76 -18.21
N THR A 397 -5.06 18.74 -17.82
CA THR A 397 -5.57 19.39 -16.62
C THR A 397 -4.94 18.81 -15.35
N VAL A 398 -4.91 17.48 -15.21
CA VAL A 398 -4.30 16.87 -14.02
C VAL A 398 -2.79 17.04 -13.97
N ALA A 399 -2.11 17.04 -15.14
CA ALA A 399 -0.69 17.37 -15.21
C ALA A 399 -0.42 18.77 -14.70
N GLY A 400 -1.18 19.78 -15.17
CA GLY A 400 -1.09 21.14 -14.67
C GLY A 400 -1.38 21.28 -13.17
N ALA A 401 -2.31 20.50 -12.63
CA ALA A 401 -2.60 20.49 -11.20
C ALA A 401 -1.45 19.91 -10.36
N ILE A 402 -0.69 18.94 -10.90
CA ILE A 402 0.45 18.34 -10.21
C ILE A 402 1.68 19.24 -10.29
N PHE A 403 2.00 19.73 -11.48
CA PHE A 403 3.25 20.45 -11.77
C PHE A 403 3.12 21.98 -11.75
N ASN A 404 2.25 22.52 -10.89
CA ASN A 404 2.06 23.97 -10.75
C ASN A 404 3.06 24.61 -9.76
N LYS A 405 3.25 25.92 -9.87
CA LYS A 405 4.20 26.69 -9.05
C LYS A 405 3.93 26.67 -7.54
N ASN A 406 2.69 26.40 -7.15
CA ASN A 406 2.29 26.32 -5.75
C ASN A 406 2.41 24.91 -5.15
N THR A 407 2.79 23.92 -5.95
CA THR A 407 2.95 22.54 -5.49
C THR A 407 4.21 22.39 -4.63
N GLU A 408 4.08 21.74 -3.48
CA GLU A 408 5.24 21.31 -2.69
C GLU A 408 5.86 20.06 -3.31
N MET A 409 7.19 20.05 -3.45
CA MET A 409 7.95 18.99 -4.08
C MET A 409 9.04 18.49 -3.15
N TYR A 410 9.20 17.19 -3.05
CA TYR A 410 10.21 16.53 -2.23
C TYR A 410 11.10 15.67 -3.09
N VAL A 411 12.38 16.00 -3.17
CA VAL A 411 13.34 15.24 -3.98
C VAL A 411 14.31 14.52 -3.06
N THR A 412 14.49 13.23 -3.28
CA THR A 412 15.55 12.44 -2.64
C THR A 412 16.43 11.82 -3.72
N ILE A 413 17.74 11.97 -3.59
CA ILE A 413 18.75 11.36 -4.45
C ILE A 413 19.66 10.52 -3.59
N LEU A 414 19.78 9.24 -3.91
CA LEU A 414 20.50 8.26 -3.13
C LEU A 414 21.49 7.50 -4.03
N GLY A 415 22.76 7.45 -3.63
CA GLY A 415 23.83 6.77 -4.37
C GLY A 415 25.20 7.38 -4.08
N ASN A 416 26.22 7.00 -4.82
CA ASN A 416 27.55 7.57 -4.72
C ASN A 416 27.60 8.95 -5.41
N VAL A 417 26.94 9.93 -4.79
CA VAL A 417 26.77 11.29 -5.34
C VAL A 417 27.04 12.37 -4.30
N SER A 418 27.49 13.51 -4.79
CA SER A 418 27.67 14.75 -4.04
C SER A 418 26.74 15.85 -4.54
N LYS A 419 26.70 17.00 -3.87
CA LYS A 419 25.91 18.16 -4.31
C LYS A 419 26.29 18.67 -5.70
N ASN A 420 27.52 18.46 -6.14
CA ASN A 420 27.99 18.92 -7.46
C ASN A 420 27.57 18.01 -8.61
N ASP A 421 27.19 16.76 -8.28
CA ASP A 421 26.81 15.76 -9.26
C ASP A 421 25.33 15.88 -9.68
N VAL A 422 24.52 16.62 -8.91
CA VAL A 422 23.07 16.67 -9.05
C VAL A 422 22.59 18.12 -9.26
N PRO A 423 21.39 18.33 -9.86
CA PRO A 423 20.78 19.66 -9.95
C PRO A 423 20.47 20.24 -8.56
N THR A 424 20.44 21.56 -8.47
CA THR A 424 20.08 22.28 -7.23
C THR A 424 18.56 22.21 -6.97
N LEU A 425 18.15 22.53 -5.74
CA LEU A 425 16.73 22.65 -5.40
C LEU A 425 16.03 23.71 -6.28
N GLU A 426 16.69 24.82 -6.56
CA GLU A 426 16.19 25.89 -7.42
C GLU A 426 15.93 25.37 -8.85
N TYR A 427 16.88 24.61 -9.41
CA TYR A 427 16.70 23.97 -10.70
C TYR A 427 15.42 23.10 -10.71
N PHE A 428 15.18 22.28 -9.68
CA PHE A 428 13.98 21.45 -9.61
C PHE A 428 12.70 22.30 -9.55
N LYS A 429 12.66 23.36 -8.76
CA LYS A 429 11.50 24.26 -8.67
C LYS A 429 11.19 24.91 -10.01
N GLU A 430 12.19 25.52 -10.65
CA GLU A 430 12.04 26.27 -11.90
C GLU A 430 11.62 25.37 -13.09
N ASN A 431 12.03 24.11 -13.08
CA ASN A 431 11.87 23.22 -14.22
C ASN A 431 10.76 22.16 -14.07
N PHE A 432 10.26 21.94 -12.87
CA PHE A 432 9.19 20.96 -12.60
C PHE A 432 7.91 21.58 -12.05
N LEU A 433 7.98 22.75 -11.43
CA LEU A 433 6.83 23.52 -10.97
C LEU A 433 6.56 24.65 -11.97
N ILE A 434 6.13 24.28 -13.17
CA ILE A 434 6.18 25.15 -14.37
C ILE A 434 4.85 25.83 -14.71
N VAL A 435 3.72 25.32 -14.18
CA VAL A 435 2.39 25.84 -14.54
C VAL A 435 1.95 26.93 -13.57
N GLU A 436 1.60 28.12 -14.09
CA GLU A 436 0.90 29.15 -13.32
C GLU A 436 -0.59 28.77 -13.24
N TRP A 437 -1.01 28.38 -12.01
CA TRP A 437 -2.36 27.88 -11.81
C TRP A 437 -3.10 28.78 -10.83
N GLU A 438 -3.85 29.75 -11.34
CA GLU A 438 -4.57 30.71 -10.47
C GLU A 438 -5.87 30.16 -9.88
N ASN A 439 -6.51 29.16 -10.47
CA ASN A 439 -7.73 28.55 -9.90
C ASN A 439 -8.01 27.18 -10.53
N TYR A 440 -7.66 26.10 -9.86
CA TYR A 440 -8.15 24.77 -10.21
C TYR A 440 -9.62 24.63 -9.79
N ASP A 441 -10.53 24.82 -10.72
CA ASP A 441 -11.94 24.50 -10.55
C ASP A 441 -12.19 23.05 -10.94
N GLN A 442 -12.19 22.15 -9.92
CA GLN A 442 -12.55 20.72 -10.12
C GLN A 442 -13.87 20.56 -10.89
N GLY A 443 -14.82 21.48 -10.72
CA GLY A 443 -16.11 21.48 -11.40
C GLY A 443 -16.03 21.79 -12.89
N LYS A 444 -14.96 22.46 -13.37
CA LYS A 444 -14.74 22.67 -14.82
C LYS A 444 -14.23 21.41 -15.51
N CYS A 445 -13.31 20.66 -14.87
CA CYS A 445 -12.83 19.40 -15.40
C CYS A 445 -13.96 18.36 -15.50
N GLU A 446 -14.83 18.29 -14.47
CA GLU A 446 -16.03 17.44 -14.53
C GLU A 446 -16.97 17.83 -15.66
N ARG A 447 -17.20 19.13 -15.91
CA ARG A 447 -18.10 19.61 -16.97
C ARG A 447 -17.58 19.42 -18.38
N THR A 448 -16.27 19.44 -18.61
CA THR A 448 -15.67 19.28 -19.94
C THR A 448 -15.65 17.81 -20.35
N CYS A 449 -15.35 16.89 -19.45
CA CYS A 449 -15.32 15.45 -19.72
C CYS A 449 -16.70 14.75 -19.67
N TRP A 450 -17.76 15.42 -19.19
CA TRP A 450 -19.11 14.86 -19.02
C TRP A 450 -20.09 15.23 -20.12
N LYS A 451 -19.69 16.02 -21.12
CA LYS A 451 -20.56 16.47 -22.22
C LYS A 451 -20.61 15.55 -23.45
N VAL A 452 -20.10 14.29 -23.34
CA VAL A 452 -20.19 13.30 -24.43
C VAL A 452 -21.07 12.11 -24.03
#